data_c47ec02d1c47ab4f7e03c9f5bb95a674
#
_entry.id   c47ec02d1c47ab4f7e03c9f5bb95a674
#
_cell.length_a   1.000
_cell.length_b   1.000
_cell.length_c   1.000
_cell.angle_alpha   90.00
_cell.angle_beta   90.00
_cell.angle_gamma   90.00
#
_symmetry.space_group_name_H-M   'P 1'
#
loop_
_entity.id
_entity.type
_entity.pdbx_description
1 polymer ?
#
loop_
_entity_poly.entity_id
_entity_poly.type
_entity_poly.pdbx_seq_one_letter_code
_entity_poly.pdbx_strand_id
1 'polypeptide(L)'
;MQKVKQINKERRSRIAGGVFTGKSANAEELKKDPTLELTYIAAPPRMALYMEKSNQIYDIYLKYVAPEDMHVYSVDEVFMDVTHYLKTYQMSARELAEKMIRDVLKETGVTATAGIGTNLYLCKVAMDIVAKHVTPDANGVRIAELDEMSYRRLLWDHRPLTDFWRVGGGYRKKLEAAGLYTMGDIARCSLGGEQDFYNEDFLYKMFGINAELLIDHAWGYEPTTIDLIKAYKPETNSISSGQVLQCPYEFEKGKLIVREMTDLLVLDLVEKHLVTDQMVLTIGYDIDLSLIHISEPTRQAEI
;
A
#
# COMPACT_ATOMS: atom_id res chain seq x y z
N MET A 1 9.30 -15.18 16.14
CA MET A 1 9.97 -15.46 17.44
C MET A 1 11.47 -15.75 17.32
N GLN A 2 11.95 -16.50 16.31
CA GLN A 2 13.40 -16.76 16.14
C GLN A 2 14.24 -15.46 16.01
N LYS A 3 13.78 -14.50 15.19
CA LYS A 3 14.47 -13.21 14.99
C LYS A 3 14.60 -12.38 16.27
N VAL A 4 13.58 -12.38 17.15
CA VAL A 4 13.64 -11.72 18.47
C VAL A 4 14.68 -12.36 19.36
N LYS A 5 14.73 -13.70 19.40
CA LYS A 5 15.74 -14.44 20.17
C LYS A 5 17.16 -14.11 19.70
N GLN A 6 17.37 -14.03 18.40
CA GLN A 6 18.66 -13.67 17.83
C GLN A 6 19.05 -12.23 18.16
N ILE A 7 18.15 -11.27 17.99
CA ILE A 7 18.37 -9.87 18.38
C ILE A 7 18.72 -9.77 19.86
N ASN A 8 17.97 -10.44 20.72
CA ASN A 8 18.25 -10.41 22.16
C ASN A 8 19.58 -11.11 22.51
N LYS A 9 19.98 -12.15 21.79
CA LYS A 9 21.31 -12.76 21.94
C LYS A 9 22.42 -11.77 21.63
N GLU A 10 22.31 -11.03 20.51
CA GLU A 10 23.27 -10.01 20.10
C GLU A 10 23.27 -8.81 21.09
N ARG A 11 22.09 -8.36 21.54
CA ARG A 11 21.99 -7.30 22.56
C ARG A 11 22.65 -7.72 23.86
N ARG A 12 22.35 -8.93 24.33
CA ARG A 12 22.92 -9.47 25.57
C ARG A 12 24.46 -9.54 25.54
N SER A 13 25.06 -9.89 24.41
CA SER A 13 26.52 -9.95 24.27
C SER A 13 27.21 -8.59 24.39
N ARG A 14 26.46 -7.48 24.26
CA ARG A 14 26.96 -6.10 24.37
C ARG A 14 26.80 -5.50 25.77
N ILE A 15 26.18 -6.23 26.72
CA ILE A 15 25.90 -5.75 28.06
C ILE A 15 26.96 -6.33 29.03
N ALA A 16 27.56 -5.49 29.84
CA ALA A 16 28.44 -5.95 30.91
C ALA A 16 27.67 -6.85 31.90
N GLY A 17 28.11 -8.08 32.07
CA GLY A 17 27.40 -9.09 32.86
C GLY A 17 26.26 -9.82 32.16
N GLY A 18 25.89 -9.44 30.92
CA GLY A 18 24.92 -10.17 30.10
C GLY A 18 23.48 -10.24 30.60
N VAL A 19 23.07 -9.33 31.53
CA VAL A 19 21.74 -9.33 32.15
C VAL A 19 20.95 -8.09 31.69
N PHE A 20 19.73 -8.30 31.23
CA PHE A 20 18.82 -7.20 30.94
C PHE A 20 18.23 -6.58 32.18
N THR A 21 18.10 -5.26 32.22
CA THR A 21 17.53 -4.48 33.33
C THR A 21 16.04 -4.21 33.20
N GLY A 22 15.51 -4.34 31.96
CA GLY A 22 14.11 -4.09 31.66
C GLY A 22 13.71 -4.66 30.28
N LYS A 23 12.51 -4.30 29.83
CA LYS A 23 11.92 -4.76 28.55
C LYS A 23 11.30 -3.60 27.81
N SER A 24 11.42 -3.57 26.47
CA SER A 24 10.72 -2.62 25.63
C SER A 24 10.41 -3.23 24.26
N ALA A 25 9.36 -2.71 23.60
CA ALA A 25 9.07 -2.91 22.18
C ALA A 25 9.35 -1.65 21.35
N ASN A 26 9.66 -0.53 22.00
CA ASN A 26 9.90 0.75 21.34
C ASN A 26 11.33 0.81 20.78
N ALA A 27 11.45 1.05 19.47
CA ALA A 27 12.73 1.06 18.78
C ALA A 27 13.68 2.17 19.30
N GLU A 28 13.14 3.35 19.65
CA GLU A 28 13.94 4.48 20.13
C GLU A 28 14.45 4.24 21.55
N GLU A 29 13.63 3.65 22.42
CA GLU A 29 14.08 3.24 23.76
C GLU A 29 15.17 2.17 23.69
N LEU A 30 14.97 1.17 22.81
CA LEU A 30 15.94 0.11 22.59
C LEU A 30 17.26 0.60 22.01
N LYS A 31 17.24 1.68 21.20
CA LYS A 31 18.47 2.34 20.70
C LYS A 31 19.18 3.11 21.81
N LYS A 32 18.43 3.83 22.64
CA LYS A 32 18.97 4.67 23.72
C LYS A 32 19.53 3.84 24.88
N ASP A 33 18.85 2.73 25.20
CA ASP A 33 19.24 1.87 26.30
C ASP A 33 19.53 0.43 25.82
N PRO A 34 20.81 0.06 25.67
CA PRO A 34 21.19 -1.29 25.25
C PRO A 34 20.86 -2.37 26.29
N THR A 35 20.58 -2.01 27.55
CA THR A 35 20.26 -2.97 28.61
C THR A 35 18.82 -3.45 28.61
N LEU A 36 17.97 -2.91 27.72
CA LEU A 36 16.58 -3.37 27.55
C LEU A 36 16.50 -4.60 26.64
N GLU A 37 15.70 -5.58 27.08
CA GLU A 37 15.32 -6.73 26.25
C GLU A 37 14.23 -6.33 25.25
N LEU A 38 14.40 -6.68 23.99
CA LEU A 38 13.33 -6.57 23.00
C LEU A 38 12.25 -7.61 23.30
N THR A 39 11.04 -7.16 23.60
CA THR A 39 9.89 -8.04 23.81
C THR A 39 8.61 -7.41 23.28
N TYR A 40 7.76 -8.24 22.69
CA TYR A 40 6.41 -7.87 22.28
C TYR A 40 5.53 -9.11 22.16
N ILE A 41 4.24 -8.91 22.20
CA ILE A 41 3.25 -9.95 21.96
C ILE A 41 2.78 -9.83 20.51
N ALA A 42 3.01 -10.86 19.70
CA ALA A 42 2.48 -10.95 18.35
C ALA A 42 1.07 -11.56 18.42
N ALA A 43 0.06 -10.75 18.13
CA ALA A 43 -1.30 -11.24 17.99
C ALA A 43 -1.51 -11.83 16.57
N PRO A 44 -2.12 -13.01 16.44
CA PRO A 44 -2.48 -13.54 15.12
C PRO A 44 -3.51 -12.63 14.45
N PRO A 45 -3.42 -12.40 13.12
CA PRO A 45 -4.39 -11.61 12.40
C PRO A 45 -5.76 -12.31 12.39
N ARG A 46 -6.83 -11.52 12.46
CA ARG A 46 -8.22 -12.00 12.43
C ARG A 46 -8.95 -11.36 11.24
N MET A 47 -8.68 -11.86 10.05
CA MET A 47 -9.13 -11.26 8.79
C MET A 47 -10.66 -11.15 8.69
N ALA A 48 -11.40 -12.16 9.17
CA ALA A 48 -12.87 -12.11 9.22
C ALA A 48 -13.39 -10.93 10.05
N LEU A 49 -12.77 -10.67 11.22
CA LEU A 49 -13.12 -9.51 12.04
C LEU A 49 -12.78 -8.18 11.33
N TYR A 50 -11.65 -8.13 10.61
CA TYR A 50 -11.27 -6.90 9.89
C TYR A 50 -12.25 -6.61 8.76
N MET A 51 -12.70 -7.64 8.03
CA MET A 51 -13.74 -7.51 7.00
C MET A 51 -15.09 -7.08 7.60
N GLU A 52 -15.49 -7.64 8.74
CA GLU A 52 -16.70 -7.23 9.46
C GLU A 52 -16.63 -5.74 9.84
N LYS A 53 -15.50 -5.29 10.39
CA LYS A 53 -15.31 -3.87 10.75
C LYS A 53 -15.26 -2.95 9.53
N SER A 54 -14.63 -3.39 8.44
CA SER A 54 -14.64 -2.68 7.18
C SER A 54 -16.05 -2.48 6.65
N ASN A 55 -16.88 -3.52 6.65
CA ASN A 55 -18.28 -3.45 6.23
C ASN A 55 -19.09 -2.51 7.12
N GLN A 56 -18.92 -2.57 8.45
CA GLN A 56 -19.58 -1.63 9.38
C GLN A 56 -19.23 -0.17 9.07
N ILE A 57 -17.95 0.11 8.77
CA ILE A 57 -17.49 1.45 8.40
C ILE A 57 -18.08 1.87 7.04
N TYR A 58 -18.10 0.97 6.07
CA TYR A 58 -18.72 1.23 4.78
C TYR A 58 -20.22 1.57 4.91
N ASP A 59 -20.96 0.86 5.75
CA ASP A 59 -22.37 1.15 6.04
C ASP A 59 -22.58 2.54 6.67
N ILE A 60 -21.60 3.03 7.44
CA ILE A 60 -21.62 4.39 7.95
C ILE A 60 -21.45 5.40 6.82
N TYR A 61 -20.52 5.16 5.88
CA TYR A 61 -20.29 6.03 4.73
C TYR A 61 -21.50 6.09 3.80
N LEU A 62 -22.26 4.98 3.66
CA LEU A 62 -23.52 4.94 2.91
C LEU A 62 -24.61 5.87 3.43
N LYS A 63 -24.52 6.34 4.67
CA LYS A 63 -25.43 7.36 5.21
C LYS A 63 -25.19 8.74 4.59
N TYR A 64 -24.05 8.94 3.95
CA TYR A 64 -23.57 10.22 3.44
C TYR A 64 -23.39 10.27 1.93
N VAL A 65 -22.89 9.20 1.34
CA VAL A 65 -22.50 9.12 -0.08
C VAL A 65 -23.13 7.86 -0.68
N ALA A 66 -23.65 7.97 -1.88
CA ALA A 66 -24.23 6.84 -2.60
C ALA A 66 -23.13 5.87 -3.06
N PRO A 67 -23.43 4.56 -3.18
CA PRO A 67 -22.43 3.57 -3.58
C PRO A 67 -21.85 3.85 -4.98
N GLU A 68 -22.58 4.55 -5.85
CA GLU A 68 -22.12 4.95 -7.18
C GLU A 68 -20.89 5.87 -7.10
N ASP A 69 -20.84 6.75 -6.10
CA ASP A 69 -19.79 7.74 -5.90
C ASP A 69 -18.69 7.26 -4.94
N MET A 70 -18.68 5.95 -4.62
CA MET A 70 -17.67 5.33 -3.78
C MET A 70 -16.90 4.23 -4.50
N HIS A 71 -15.60 4.15 -4.25
CA HIS A 71 -14.73 3.05 -4.67
C HIS A 71 -13.98 2.48 -3.47
N VAL A 72 -14.28 1.23 -3.10
CA VAL A 72 -13.53 0.50 -2.07
C VAL A 72 -12.18 0.10 -2.66
N TYR A 73 -11.13 0.77 -2.22
CA TYR A 73 -9.77 0.56 -2.71
C TYR A 73 -9.08 -0.62 -1.99
N SER A 74 -9.31 -0.74 -0.69
CA SER A 74 -8.79 -1.83 0.13
C SER A 74 -9.72 -2.13 1.31
N VAL A 75 -9.37 -3.08 2.18
CA VAL A 75 -10.14 -3.40 3.38
C VAL A 75 -10.30 -2.21 4.35
N ASP A 76 -9.44 -1.22 4.26
CA ASP A 76 -9.37 -0.07 5.17
C ASP A 76 -9.35 1.29 4.45
N GLU A 77 -9.49 1.32 3.13
CA GLU A 77 -9.46 2.55 2.35
C GLU A 77 -10.61 2.63 1.33
N VAL A 78 -11.27 3.77 1.30
CA VAL A 78 -12.37 4.07 0.37
C VAL A 78 -12.16 5.44 -0.25
N PHE A 79 -12.27 5.55 -1.57
CA PHE A 79 -12.40 6.82 -2.27
C PHE A 79 -13.87 7.21 -2.41
N MET A 80 -14.15 8.50 -2.27
CA MET A 80 -15.50 9.05 -2.39
C MET A 80 -15.48 10.33 -3.21
N ASP A 81 -16.31 10.45 -4.22
CA ASP A 81 -16.59 11.73 -4.86
C ASP A 81 -17.72 12.44 -4.10
N VAL A 82 -17.38 13.48 -3.37
CA VAL A 82 -18.33 14.23 -2.58
C VAL A 82 -18.80 15.53 -3.24
N THR A 83 -18.37 15.80 -4.47
CA THR A 83 -18.59 17.07 -5.17
C THR A 83 -20.06 17.49 -5.17
N HIS A 84 -20.97 16.59 -5.52
CA HIS A 84 -22.39 16.87 -5.61
C HIS A 84 -23.09 16.93 -4.25
N TYR A 85 -22.48 16.39 -3.21
CA TYR A 85 -23.05 16.32 -1.85
C TYR A 85 -22.81 17.58 -1.03
N LEU A 86 -21.74 18.33 -1.30
CA LEU A 86 -21.34 19.51 -0.52
C LEU A 86 -22.46 20.56 -0.48
N LYS A 87 -23.13 20.80 -1.60
CA LYS A 87 -24.25 21.74 -1.69
C LYS A 87 -25.47 21.23 -0.89
N THR A 88 -25.75 19.93 -0.98
CA THR A 88 -26.89 19.31 -0.29
C THR A 88 -26.71 19.36 1.22
N TYR A 89 -25.51 19.05 1.70
CA TYR A 89 -25.20 19.11 3.13
C TYR A 89 -24.87 20.51 3.64
N GLN A 90 -24.70 21.49 2.75
CA GLN A 90 -24.22 22.85 3.09
C GLN A 90 -22.94 22.83 3.92
N MET A 91 -22.00 21.95 3.54
CA MET A 91 -20.73 21.71 4.21
C MET A 91 -19.58 21.78 3.19
N SER A 92 -18.41 22.17 3.67
CA SER A 92 -17.16 21.95 2.93
C SER A 92 -16.79 20.46 2.94
N ALA A 93 -15.89 20.05 2.04
CA ALA A 93 -15.39 18.67 2.00
C ALA A 93 -14.74 18.28 3.34
N ARG A 94 -14.03 19.21 3.98
CA ARG A 94 -13.42 19.00 5.30
C ARG A 94 -14.46 18.76 6.39
N GLU A 95 -15.49 19.58 6.46
CA GLU A 95 -16.56 19.41 7.46
C GLU A 95 -17.30 18.10 7.28
N LEU A 96 -17.57 17.70 6.03
CA LEU A 96 -18.20 16.43 5.72
C LEU A 96 -17.31 15.25 6.10
N ALA A 97 -16.02 15.29 5.75
CA ALA A 97 -15.06 14.25 6.12
C ALA A 97 -14.90 14.13 7.64
N GLU A 98 -14.81 15.27 8.35
CA GLU A 98 -14.73 15.30 9.82
C GLU A 98 -15.97 14.68 10.46
N LYS A 99 -17.16 14.98 9.95
CA LYS A 99 -18.41 14.39 10.41
C LYS A 99 -18.43 12.87 10.22
N MET A 100 -18.05 12.38 9.04
CA MET A 100 -17.96 10.94 8.76
C MET A 100 -16.96 10.24 9.69
N ILE A 101 -15.76 10.81 9.88
CA ILE A 101 -14.74 10.25 10.77
C ILE A 101 -15.24 10.16 12.21
N ARG A 102 -15.93 11.18 12.69
CA ARG A 102 -16.51 11.19 14.06
C ARG A 102 -17.59 10.14 14.24
N ASP A 103 -18.45 9.94 13.22
CA ASP A 103 -19.48 8.89 13.28
C ASP A 103 -18.86 7.49 13.24
N VAL A 104 -17.81 7.28 12.42
CA VAL A 104 -17.03 6.03 12.43
C VAL A 104 -16.45 5.77 13.82
N LEU A 105 -15.79 6.75 14.41
CA LEU A 105 -15.23 6.63 15.77
C LEU A 105 -16.30 6.30 16.81
N LYS A 106 -17.44 7.01 16.76
CA LYS A 106 -18.55 6.84 17.69
C LYS A 106 -19.18 5.46 17.60
N GLU A 107 -19.39 4.94 16.38
CA GLU A 107 -20.12 3.69 16.18
C GLU A 107 -19.20 2.46 16.26
N THR A 108 -17.93 2.58 15.90
CA THR A 108 -16.99 1.42 15.80
C THR A 108 -15.84 1.46 16.79
N GLY A 109 -15.52 2.62 17.37
CA GLY A 109 -14.32 2.85 18.18
C GLY A 109 -13.03 2.92 17.34
N VAL A 110 -13.12 2.90 16.00
CA VAL A 110 -11.96 2.98 15.09
C VAL A 110 -11.76 4.42 14.66
N THR A 111 -10.52 4.91 14.75
CA THR A 111 -10.13 6.21 14.21
C THR A 111 -9.88 6.12 12.72
N ALA A 112 -10.17 7.18 11.98
CA ALA A 112 -9.89 7.28 10.56
C ALA A 112 -9.12 8.58 10.24
N THR A 113 -8.45 8.59 9.09
CA THR A 113 -7.70 9.72 8.55
C THR A 113 -8.22 9.98 7.15
N ALA A 114 -8.37 11.24 6.75
CA ALA A 114 -8.82 11.58 5.41
C ALA A 114 -7.80 12.46 4.67
N GLY A 115 -7.69 12.21 3.37
CA GLY A 115 -7.09 13.11 2.41
C GLY A 115 -8.17 13.68 1.50
N ILE A 116 -8.14 14.97 1.25
CA ILE A 116 -9.04 15.67 0.34
C ILE A 116 -8.21 16.18 -0.82
N GLY A 117 -8.67 15.97 -2.03
CA GLY A 117 -7.97 16.42 -3.23
C GLY A 117 -8.94 16.67 -4.38
N THR A 118 -8.49 17.40 -5.38
CA THR A 118 -9.24 17.69 -6.61
C THR A 118 -9.31 16.48 -7.55
N ASN A 119 -8.54 15.42 -7.27
CA ASN A 119 -8.54 14.16 -8.00
C ASN A 119 -8.12 12.99 -7.09
N LEU A 120 -8.20 11.74 -7.58
CA LEU A 120 -7.90 10.53 -6.80
C LEU A 120 -6.45 10.49 -6.32
N TYR A 121 -5.50 10.95 -7.13
CA TYR A 121 -4.09 10.98 -6.75
C TYR A 121 -3.84 11.96 -5.60
N LEU A 122 -4.33 13.18 -5.71
CA LEU A 122 -4.11 14.23 -4.71
C LEU A 122 -4.76 13.89 -3.38
N CYS A 123 -5.98 13.31 -3.36
CA CYS A 123 -6.58 12.89 -2.09
C CYS A 123 -5.80 11.75 -1.44
N LYS A 124 -5.28 10.78 -2.22
CA LYS A 124 -4.46 9.68 -1.69
C LYS A 124 -3.14 10.18 -1.12
N VAL A 125 -2.45 11.08 -1.83
CA VAL A 125 -1.19 11.69 -1.40
C VAL A 125 -1.40 12.62 -0.19
N ALA A 126 -2.50 13.39 -0.16
CA ALA A 126 -2.87 14.19 1.01
C ALA A 126 -3.03 13.31 2.24
N MET A 127 -3.68 12.16 2.11
CA MET A 127 -3.85 11.21 3.21
C MET A 127 -2.52 10.61 3.67
N ASP A 128 -1.76 10.04 2.75
CA ASP A 128 -0.59 9.23 3.09
C ASP A 128 0.62 10.05 3.54
N ILE A 129 0.90 11.18 2.88
CA ILE A 129 2.10 11.97 3.16
C ILE A 129 1.80 13.10 4.16
N VAL A 130 0.63 13.73 4.10
CA VAL A 130 0.34 14.90 4.93
C VAL A 130 -0.51 14.53 6.14
N ALA A 131 -1.72 14.00 5.96
CA ALA A 131 -2.67 13.79 7.05
C ALA A 131 -2.16 12.81 8.12
N LYS A 132 -1.46 11.74 7.74
CA LYS A 132 -0.89 10.79 8.69
C LYS A 132 0.19 11.39 9.60
N HIS A 133 0.80 12.52 9.22
CA HIS A 133 1.87 13.19 9.94
C HIS A 133 1.46 14.47 10.66
N VAL A 134 0.23 14.99 10.43
CA VAL A 134 -0.26 16.15 11.18
C VAL A 134 -0.71 15.76 12.59
N THR A 135 -0.57 16.71 13.52
CA THR A 135 -1.13 16.55 14.87
C THR A 135 -2.64 16.42 14.78
N PRO A 136 -3.25 15.40 15.41
CA PRO A 136 -4.70 15.29 15.42
C PRO A 136 -5.33 16.51 16.10
N ASP A 137 -6.53 16.87 15.68
CA ASP A 137 -7.33 17.89 16.35
C ASP A 137 -7.79 17.46 17.76
N ALA A 138 -8.53 18.31 18.44
CA ALA A 138 -9.07 18.02 19.79
C ALA A 138 -9.95 16.74 19.83
N ASN A 139 -10.46 16.28 18.69
CA ASN A 139 -11.29 15.08 18.55
C ASN A 139 -10.51 13.87 18.02
N GLY A 140 -9.20 13.98 17.86
CA GLY A 140 -8.36 12.93 17.32
C GLY A 140 -8.39 12.79 15.80
N VAL A 141 -9.00 13.75 15.09
CA VAL A 141 -9.18 13.73 13.63
C VAL A 141 -7.93 14.27 12.93
N ARG A 142 -7.52 13.60 11.86
CA ARG A 142 -6.42 14.01 10.97
C ARG A 142 -6.96 14.13 9.55
N ILE A 143 -6.94 15.34 9.01
CA ILE A 143 -7.38 15.63 7.64
C ILE A 143 -6.36 16.54 6.97
N ALA A 144 -6.00 16.24 5.74
CA ALA A 144 -5.20 17.11 4.88
C ALA A 144 -5.90 17.36 3.55
N GLU A 145 -5.63 18.49 2.94
CA GLU A 145 -6.20 18.91 1.67
C GLU A 145 -5.08 19.33 0.73
N LEU A 146 -5.16 18.88 -0.52
CA LEU A 146 -4.24 19.25 -1.60
C LEU A 146 -5.03 19.56 -2.88
N ASP A 147 -4.68 20.68 -3.49
CA ASP A 147 -4.87 20.95 -4.90
C ASP A 147 -3.53 20.83 -5.64
N GLU A 148 -3.52 20.95 -6.96
CA GLU A 148 -2.31 20.82 -7.79
C GLU A 148 -1.22 21.81 -7.38
N MET A 149 -1.60 23.04 -7.01
CA MET A 149 -0.64 24.08 -6.65
C MET A 149 -0.06 23.89 -5.25
N SER A 150 -0.88 23.50 -4.29
CA SER A 150 -0.41 23.18 -2.93
C SER A 150 0.42 21.90 -2.91
N TYR A 151 0.05 20.89 -3.71
CA TYR A 151 0.86 19.70 -3.93
C TYR A 151 2.26 20.06 -4.42
N ARG A 152 2.37 20.86 -5.50
CA ARG A 152 3.67 21.27 -6.05
C ARG A 152 4.50 22.04 -5.04
N ARG A 153 3.88 22.97 -4.30
CA ARG A 153 4.58 23.79 -3.29
C ARG A 153 5.06 22.98 -2.09
N LEU A 154 4.29 21.99 -1.66
CA LEU A 154 4.55 21.29 -0.40
C LEU A 154 5.32 19.98 -0.60
N LEU A 155 5.12 19.29 -1.73
CA LEU A 155 5.56 17.91 -1.88
C LEU A 155 6.49 17.67 -3.07
N TRP A 156 6.75 18.65 -3.94
CA TRP A 156 7.68 18.44 -5.06
C TRP A 156 9.09 18.07 -4.61
N ASP A 157 9.53 18.53 -3.44
CA ASP A 157 10.85 18.21 -2.88
C ASP A 157 10.79 17.09 -1.82
N HIS A 158 9.61 16.48 -1.59
CA HIS A 158 9.46 15.40 -0.62
C HIS A 158 10.24 14.15 -1.02
N ARG A 159 10.80 13.47 -0.03
CA ARG A 159 11.52 12.19 -0.13
C ARG A 159 11.13 11.27 1.01
N PRO A 160 11.14 9.95 0.78
CA PRO A 160 11.51 9.24 -0.44
C PRO A 160 10.38 9.21 -1.48
N LEU A 161 10.71 8.95 -2.74
CA LEU A 161 9.73 8.80 -3.83
C LEU A 161 8.71 7.68 -3.57
N THR A 162 9.06 6.68 -2.77
CA THR A 162 8.18 5.56 -2.42
C THR A 162 7.00 5.92 -1.51
N ASP A 163 6.96 7.13 -0.98
CA ASP A 163 5.81 7.62 -0.22
C ASP A 163 4.65 8.03 -1.14
N PHE A 164 4.97 8.31 -2.40
CA PHE A 164 3.96 8.67 -3.40
C PHE A 164 3.26 7.43 -3.95
N TRP A 165 1.94 7.54 -4.06
CA TRP A 165 1.11 6.49 -4.63
C TRP A 165 1.61 6.06 -6.01
N ARG A 166 1.65 4.76 -6.26
CA ARG A 166 2.14 4.10 -7.47
C ARG A 166 3.65 4.15 -7.71
N VAL A 167 4.44 4.71 -6.82
CA VAL A 167 5.91 4.68 -6.93
C VAL A 167 6.48 3.61 -6.00
N GLY A 168 6.77 2.45 -6.55
CA GLY A 168 7.40 1.35 -5.82
C GLY A 168 8.93 1.43 -5.78
N GLY A 169 9.55 0.52 -5.02
CA GLY A 169 11.02 0.45 -4.88
C GLY A 169 11.78 0.27 -6.20
N GLY A 170 11.17 -0.40 -7.19
CA GLY A 170 11.76 -0.56 -8.53
C GLY A 170 11.84 0.76 -9.30
N TYR A 171 10.76 1.55 -9.25
CA TYR A 171 10.71 2.89 -9.85
C TYR A 171 11.71 3.81 -9.19
N ARG A 172 11.69 3.89 -7.85
CA ARG A 172 12.64 4.69 -7.08
C ARG A 172 14.08 4.38 -7.46
N LYS A 173 14.49 3.11 -7.48
CA LYS A 173 15.87 2.73 -7.82
C LYS A 173 16.30 3.19 -9.21
N LYS A 174 15.43 3.07 -10.21
CA LYS A 174 15.72 3.52 -11.58
C LYS A 174 15.82 5.04 -11.66
N LEU A 175 14.90 5.77 -11.02
CA LEU A 175 14.89 7.24 -10.99
C LEU A 175 16.11 7.80 -10.26
N GLU A 176 16.41 7.30 -9.07
CA GLU A 176 17.58 7.72 -8.28
C GLU A 176 18.90 7.46 -9.03
N ALA A 177 19.02 6.32 -9.73
CA ALA A 177 20.17 6.00 -10.56
C ALA A 177 20.31 6.96 -11.75
N ALA A 178 19.22 7.58 -12.20
CA ALA A 178 19.19 8.61 -13.23
C ALA A 178 19.30 10.04 -12.67
N GLY A 179 19.51 10.22 -11.35
CA GLY A 179 19.61 11.53 -10.71
C GLY A 179 18.27 12.24 -10.45
N LEU A 180 17.14 11.52 -10.58
CA LEU A 180 15.80 12.04 -10.30
C LEU A 180 15.35 11.53 -8.92
N TYR A 181 15.28 12.42 -7.95
CA TYR A 181 15.06 12.05 -6.53
C TYR A 181 13.70 12.47 -5.99
N THR A 182 12.99 13.34 -6.72
CA THR A 182 11.74 13.95 -6.26
C THR A 182 10.70 13.99 -7.38
N MET A 183 9.43 14.19 -7.03
CA MET A 183 8.37 14.38 -8.03
C MET A 183 8.61 15.68 -8.82
N GLY A 184 9.16 16.72 -8.19
CA GLY A 184 9.58 17.93 -8.88
C GLY A 184 10.69 17.70 -9.92
N ASP A 185 11.63 16.77 -9.66
CA ASP A 185 12.64 16.42 -10.66
C ASP A 185 12.01 15.73 -11.88
N ILE A 186 11.04 14.82 -11.65
CA ILE A 186 10.33 14.14 -12.70
C ILE A 186 9.49 15.12 -13.54
N ALA A 187 8.77 16.03 -12.88
CA ALA A 187 7.99 17.08 -13.56
C ALA A 187 8.89 17.99 -14.41
N ARG A 188 10.04 18.42 -13.89
CA ARG A 188 11.00 19.23 -14.64
C ARG A 188 11.63 18.45 -15.80
N CYS A 189 11.91 17.16 -15.61
CA CYS A 189 12.41 16.29 -16.67
C CYS A 189 11.44 16.25 -17.85
N SER A 190 10.15 16.16 -17.62
CA SER A 190 9.14 16.11 -18.70
C SER A 190 9.02 17.38 -19.53
N LEU A 191 9.63 18.50 -19.09
CA LEU A 191 9.65 19.78 -19.81
C LEU A 191 10.85 19.91 -20.76
N GLY A 192 11.80 19.00 -20.73
CA GLY A 192 12.97 19.06 -21.60
C GLY A 192 12.59 18.94 -23.07
N GLY A 193 13.31 19.68 -23.94
CA GLY A 193 13.16 19.59 -25.38
C GLY A 193 13.75 18.30 -25.96
N GLU A 194 13.49 18.05 -27.25
CA GLU A 194 13.96 16.85 -27.96
C GLU A 194 15.47 16.64 -27.91
N GLN A 195 16.25 17.71 -27.79
CA GLN A 195 17.73 17.68 -27.73
C GLN A 195 18.29 17.58 -26.30
N ASP A 196 17.44 17.72 -25.29
CA ASP A 196 17.87 17.63 -23.90
C ASP A 196 18.01 16.16 -23.48
N PHE A 197 19.00 15.89 -22.61
CA PHE A 197 19.17 14.54 -22.06
C PHE A 197 18.00 14.12 -21.17
N TYR A 198 17.50 15.05 -20.35
CA TYR A 198 16.30 14.88 -19.54
C TYR A 198 15.11 15.45 -20.26
N ASN A 199 14.27 14.57 -20.76
CA ASN A 199 13.02 14.90 -21.44
C ASN A 199 11.99 13.80 -21.22
N GLU A 200 10.83 13.92 -21.83
CA GLU A 200 9.76 12.94 -21.74
C GLU A 200 10.17 11.58 -22.32
N ASP A 201 10.86 11.55 -23.47
CA ASP A 201 11.34 10.31 -24.10
C ASP A 201 12.28 9.53 -23.18
N PHE A 202 13.09 10.22 -22.38
CA PHE A 202 13.96 9.59 -21.39
C PHE A 202 13.14 8.79 -20.36
N LEU A 203 12.03 9.34 -19.87
CA LEU A 203 11.12 8.66 -18.95
C LEU A 203 10.38 7.48 -19.61
N TYR A 204 9.95 7.65 -20.87
CA TYR A 204 9.32 6.57 -21.63
C TYR A 204 10.29 5.41 -21.93
N LYS A 205 11.56 5.67 -22.17
CA LYS A 205 12.59 4.61 -22.30
C LYS A 205 12.76 3.79 -21.03
N MET A 206 12.58 4.41 -19.85
CA MET A 206 12.71 3.71 -18.57
C MET A 206 11.47 2.92 -18.16
N PHE A 207 10.26 3.42 -18.47
CA PHE A 207 9.01 2.94 -17.89
C PHE A 207 7.94 2.55 -18.92
N GLY A 208 8.22 2.75 -20.22
CA GLY A 208 7.22 2.56 -21.28
C GLY A 208 6.00 3.45 -21.08
N ILE A 209 4.83 2.99 -21.44
CA ILE A 209 3.56 3.74 -21.30
C ILE A 209 3.28 4.18 -19.85
N ASN A 210 3.83 3.50 -18.86
CA ASN A 210 3.66 3.91 -17.46
C ASN A 210 4.39 5.22 -17.11
N ALA A 211 5.25 5.74 -18.00
CA ALA A 211 5.85 7.06 -17.84
C ALA A 211 4.80 8.16 -17.85
N GLU A 212 3.76 8.03 -18.67
CA GLU A 212 2.64 9.00 -18.76
C GLU A 212 1.99 9.19 -17.38
N LEU A 213 1.57 8.09 -16.75
CA LEU A 213 0.99 8.16 -15.40
C LEU A 213 1.96 8.77 -14.38
N LEU A 214 3.25 8.44 -14.47
CA LEU A 214 4.27 8.98 -13.56
C LEU A 214 4.45 10.49 -13.75
N ILE A 215 4.44 10.97 -14.99
CA ILE A 215 4.53 12.39 -15.34
C ILE A 215 3.29 13.14 -14.85
N ASP A 216 2.09 12.61 -15.15
CA ASP A 216 0.83 13.18 -14.71
C ASP A 216 0.80 13.33 -13.18
N HIS A 217 1.14 12.28 -12.46
CA HIS A 217 1.23 12.32 -11.00
C HIS A 217 2.31 13.30 -10.49
N ALA A 218 3.44 13.43 -11.18
CA ALA A 218 4.44 14.43 -10.83
C ALA A 218 3.92 15.86 -10.94
N TRP A 219 3.00 16.11 -11.86
CA TRP A 219 2.30 17.38 -12.02
C TRP A 219 1.09 17.54 -11.08
N GLY A 220 0.66 16.48 -10.39
CA GLY A 220 -0.53 16.43 -9.54
C GLY A 220 -1.82 16.23 -10.33
N TYR A 221 -1.72 15.67 -11.53
CA TYR A 221 -2.85 15.38 -12.41
C TYR A 221 -3.22 13.90 -12.35
N GLU A 222 -4.51 13.59 -12.38
CA GLU A 222 -5.06 12.24 -12.46
C GLU A 222 -6.43 12.32 -13.16
N PRO A 223 -6.54 11.83 -14.40
CA PRO A 223 -7.78 11.89 -15.16
C PRO A 223 -8.80 10.83 -14.76
N THR A 224 -8.38 9.80 -14.01
CA THR A 224 -9.25 8.70 -13.64
C THR A 224 -10.29 9.16 -12.61
N THR A 225 -11.56 8.85 -12.90
CA THR A 225 -12.70 9.09 -11.99
C THR A 225 -13.24 7.77 -11.45
N ILE A 226 -14.09 7.84 -10.42
CA ILE A 226 -14.78 6.66 -9.88
C ILE A 226 -15.64 5.99 -10.94
N ASP A 227 -16.31 6.77 -11.81
CA ASP A 227 -17.11 6.25 -12.91
C ASP A 227 -16.27 5.46 -13.91
N LEU A 228 -15.08 5.96 -14.27
CA LEU A 228 -14.15 5.26 -15.16
C LEU A 228 -13.65 3.95 -14.54
N ILE A 229 -13.36 3.95 -13.23
CA ILE A 229 -12.98 2.72 -12.51
C ILE A 229 -14.11 1.68 -12.58
N LYS A 230 -15.35 2.10 -12.33
CA LYS A 230 -16.52 1.20 -12.37
C LYS A 230 -16.88 0.72 -13.77
N ALA A 231 -16.66 1.54 -14.78
CA ALA A 231 -16.89 1.18 -16.17
C ALA A 231 -15.80 0.26 -16.74
N TYR A 232 -14.62 0.18 -16.10
CA TYR A 232 -13.51 -0.61 -16.60
C TYR A 232 -13.83 -2.11 -16.59
N LYS A 233 -13.61 -2.75 -17.72
CA LYS A 233 -13.70 -4.20 -17.88
C LYS A 233 -12.34 -4.73 -18.29
N PRO A 234 -11.70 -5.58 -17.47
CA PRO A 234 -10.41 -6.15 -17.83
C PRO A 234 -10.56 -7.05 -19.07
N GLU A 235 -9.58 -7.00 -19.96
CA GLU A 235 -9.52 -7.86 -21.16
C GLU A 235 -9.25 -9.33 -20.76
N THR A 236 -8.53 -9.53 -19.68
CA THR A 236 -8.21 -10.86 -19.15
C THR A 236 -8.55 -10.93 -17.67
N ASN A 237 -9.04 -12.08 -17.24
CA ASN A 237 -9.33 -12.34 -15.84
C ASN A 237 -8.43 -13.48 -15.34
N SER A 238 -7.94 -13.34 -14.12
CA SER A 238 -7.24 -14.42 -13.42
C SER A 238 -7.74 -14.53 -11.99
N ILE A 239 -7.79 -15.76 -11.48
CA ILE A 239 -8.01 -16.02 -10.06
C ILE A 239 -6.71 -16.56 -9.52
N SER A 240 -6.25 -16.00 -8.40
CA SER A 240 -5.00 -16.42 -7.76
C SER A 240 -5.19 -16.64 -6.27
N SER A 241 -4.48 -17.64 -5.75
CA SER A 241 -4.36 -17.89 -4.32
C SER A 241 -2.88 -18.03 -3.97
N GLY A 242 -2.49 -17.51 -2.82
CA GLY A 242 -1.11 -17.58 -2.35
C GLY A 242 -1.03 -17.88 -0.86
N GLN A 243 -0.06 -18.69 -0.47
CA GLN A 243 0.19 -19.01 0.93
C GLN A 243 1.67 -18.87 1.27
N VAL A 244 1.98 -18.11 2.31
CA VAL A 244 3.32 -18.04 2.88
C VAL A 244 3.42 -19.05 4.01
N LEU A 245 4.31 -20.03 3.88
CA LEU A 245 4.50 -21.09 4.86
C LEU A 245 5.31 -20.60 6.07
N GLN A 246 5.06 -21.17 7.25
CA GLN A 246 5.74 -20.76 8.49
C GLN A 246 7.22 -21.21 8.56
N CYS A 247 7.57 -22.24 7.81
CA CYS A 247 8.92 -22.76 7.69
C CYS A 247 9.06 -23.49 6.33
N PRO A 248 10.28 -23.81 5.89
CA PRO A 248 10.48 -24.68 4.72
C PRO A 248 9.80 -26.03 4.92
N TYR A 249 9.12 -26.52 3.88
CA TYR A 249 8.46 -27.82 3.87
C TYR A 249 9.16 -28.76 2.90
N GLU A 250 9.25 -30.01 3.30
CA GLU A 250 9.68 -31.10 2.43
C GLU A 250 8.68 -31.33 1.30
N PHE A 251 9.14 -31.95 0.20
CA PHE A 251 8.38 -32.12 -1.04
C PHE A 251 6.96 -32.66 -0.83
N GLU A 252 6.79 -33.73 -0.07
CA GLU A 252 5.45 -34.33 0.12
C GLU A 252 4.49 -33.40 0.87
N LYS A 253 4.99 -32.63 1.84
CA LYS A 253 4.20 -31.59 2.51
C LYS A 253 3.87 -30.42 1.59
N GLY A 254 4.85 -29.96 0.81
CA GLY A 254 4.63 -28.91 -0.19
C GLY A 254 3.59 -29.32 -1.23
N LYS A 255 3.69 -30.55 -1.74
CA LYS A 255 2.70 -31.13 -2.66
C LYS A 255 1.29 -31.22 -2.08
N LEU A 256 1.15 -31.55 -0.79
CA LEU A 256 -0.14 -31.55 -0.12
C LEU A 256 -0.75 -30.12 -0.09
N ILE A 257 0.05 -29.11 0.28
CA ILE A 257 -0.41 -27.71 0.27
C ILE A 257 -0.87 -27.28 -1.13
N VAL A 258 -0.12 -27.62 -2.17
CA VAL A 258 -0.51 -27.29 -3.56
C VAL A 258 -1.85 -27.95 -3.91
N ARG A 259 -2.06 -29.20 -3.53
CA ARG A 259 -3.35 -29.87 -3.76
C ARG A 259 -4.51 -29.17 -3.04
N GLU A 260 -4.35 -28.86 -1.76
CA GLU A 260 -5.38 -28.14 -0.98
C GLU A 260 -5.70 -26.77 -1.61
N MET A 261 -4.66 -26.02 -2.00
CA MET A 261 -4.84 -24.73 -2.67
C MET A 261 -5.53 -24.85 -4.03
N THR A 262 -5.20 -25.90 -4.78
CA THR A 262 -5.82 -26.17 -6.08
C THR A 262 -7.30 -26.53 -5.91
N ASP A 263 -7.65 -27.36 -4.95
CA ASP A 263 -9.05 -27.72 -4.66
C ASP A 263 -9.88 -26.47 -4.32
N LEU A 264 -9.36 -25.60 -3.45
CA LEU A 264 -10.04 -24.35 -3.10
C LEU A 264 -10.20 -23.41 -4.31
N LEU A 265 -9.18 -23.31 -5.15
CA LEU A 265 -9.22 -22.48 -6.34
C LEU A 265 -10.21 -23.00 -7.39
N VAL A 266 -10.31 -24.32 -7.55
CA VAL A 266 -11.30 -24.98 -8.42
C VAL A 266 -12.72 -24.75 -7.89
N LEU A 267 -12.94 -24.85 -6.58
CA LEU A 267 -14.25 -24.55 -5.99
C LEU A 267 -14.66 -23.08 -6.23
N ASP A 268 -13.73 -22.15 -6.13
CA ASP A 268 -13.98 -20.73 -6.44
C ASP A 268 -14.34 -20.52 -7.93
N LEU A 269 -13.68 -21.22 -8.86
CA LEU A 269 -14.06 -21.22 -10.28
C LEU A 269 -15.49 -21.74 -10.49
N VAL A 270 -15.84 -22.86 -9.83
CA VAL A 270 -17.18 -23.45 -9.93
C VAL A 270 -18.24 -22.50 -9.37
N GLU A 271 -18.01 -21.90 -8.21
CA GLU A 271 -18.92 -20.93 -7.58
C GLU A 271 -19.15 -19.70 -8.47
N LYS A 272 -18.12 -19.24 -9.15
CA LYS A 272 -18.19 -18.11 -10.09
C LYS A 272 -18.65 -18.49 -11.50
N HIS A 273 -18.95 -19.76 -11.76
CA HIS A 273 -19.33 -20.28 -13.09
C HIS A 273 -18.27 -19.98 -14.17
N LEU A 274 -16.99 -20.09 -13.80
CA LEU A 274 -15.86 -19.83 -14.68
C LEU A 274 -15.15 -21.13 -15.07
N VAL A 275 -14.49 -21.08 -16.22
CA VAL A 275 -13.57 -22.12 -16.71
C VAL A 275 -12.22 -21.49 -17.03
N THR A 276 -11.16 -22.28 -17.03
CA THR A 276 -9.81 -21.82 -17.40
C THR A 276 -9.14 -22.84 -18.29
N ASP A 277 -8.27 -22.38 -19.17
CA ASP A 277 -7.36 -23.16 -20.03
C ASP A 277 -5.90 -22.97 -19.62
N GLN A 278 -5.65 -22.14 -18.58
CA GLN A 278 -4.31 -21.87 -18.08
C GLN A 278 -4.23 -22.06 -16.57
N MET A 279 -3.11 -22.67 -16.15
CA MET A 279 -2.75 -22.81 -14.74
C MET A 279 -1.28 -22.44 -14.57
N VAL A 280 -0.99 -21.58 -13.59
CA VAL A 280 0.37 -21.19 -13.23
C VAL A 280 0.62 -21.55 -11.78
N LEU A 281 1.68 -22.29 -11.51
CA LEU A 281 2.16 -22.59 -10.16
C LEU A 281 3.49 -21.88 -9.93
N THR A 282 3.54 -21.04 -8.88
CA THR A 282 4.75 -20.38 -8.44
C THR A 282 5.18 -20.93 -7.08
N ILE A 283 6.40 -21.42 -6.96
CA ILE A 283 6.97 -21.92 -5.70
C ILE A 283 8.17 -21.06 -5.34
N GLY A 284 8.11 -20.42 -4.16
CA GLY A 284 9.26 -19.75 -3.55
C GLY A 284 10.04 -20.73 -2.67
N TYR A 285 11.33 -20.87 -2.92
CA TYR A 285 12.22 -21.65 -2.09
C TYR A 285 12.78 -20.83 -0.93
N ASP A 286 13.13 -21.51 0.17
CA ASP A 286 13.90 -20.89 1.26
C ASP A 286 15.25 -20.37 0.74
N ILE A 287 15.75 -19.30 1.37
CA ILE A 287 16.97 -18.64 0.94
C ILE A 287 18.19 -19.59 1.00
N ASP A 288 18.20 -20.52 1.96
CA ASP A 288 19.29 -21.49 2.11
C ASP A 288 19.30 -22.49 0.95
N LEU A 289 18.12 -22.85 0.42
CA LEU A 289 17.97 -23.70 -0.76
C LEU A 289 18.24 -22.92 -2.05
N SER A 290 17.87 -21.64 -2.12
CA SER A 290 18.09 -20.81 -3.31
C SER A 290 19.59 -20.54 -3.57
N LEU A 291 20.41 -20.51 -2.53
CA LEU A 291 21.87 -20.35 -2.66
C LEU A 291 22.56 -21.58 -3.25
N ILE A 292 21.96 -22.76 -3.17
CA ILE A 292 22.51 -24.01 -3.74
C ILE A 292 22.25 -24.11 -5.25
N HIS A 293 21.25 -23.42 -5.77
CA HIS A 293 20.78 -23.50 -7.15
C HIS A 293 21.17 -22.31 -8.05
N ILE A 294 22.07 -21.42 -7.63
CA ILE A 294 22.56 -20.29 -8.46
C ILE A 294 23.24 -20.73 -9.78
N SER A 295 23.52 -22.02 -9.97
CA SER A 295 24.20 -22.53 -11.16
C SER A 295 23.30 -23.15 -12.23
N GLU A 296 21.99 -23.30 -12.04
CA GLU A 296 21.08 -23.83 -13.05
C GLU A 296 20.00 -22.86 -13.47
N PRO A 297 19.83 -22.58 -14.79
CA PRO A 297 18.72 -21.77 -15.25
C PRO A 297 17.41 -22.51 -15.00
N THR A 298 16.50 -21.89 -14.28
CA THR A 298 15.13 -22.36 -14.08
C THR A 298 14.46 -22.56 -15.44
N ARG A 299 14.26 -23.78 -15.88
CA ARG A 299 13.38 -24.07 -17.01
C ARG A 299 11.96 -23.80 -16.56
N GLN A 300 11.33 -22.79 -17.13
CA GLN A 300 9.89 -22.64 -17.12
C GLN A 300 9.32 -23.88 -17.81
N ALA A 301 8.63 -24.75 -17.08
CA ALA A 301 7.86 -25.83 -17.67
C ALA A 301 6.57 -25.19 -18.21
N GLU A 302 6.50 -25.00 -19.51
CA GLU A 302 5.24 -24.85 -20.22
C GLU A 302 4.55 -26.23 -20.22
N ILE A 303 3.40 -26.33 -19.60
CA ILE A 303 2.50 -27.48 -19.68
C ILE A 303 1.33 -27.05 -20.55
#